data_cfdaaf6d90e9cb22fdbc037f8f59f33f
#
_entry.id   cfdaaf6d90e9cb22fdbc037f8f59f33f
#
_cell.length_a   1.000
_cell.length_b   1.000
_cell.length_c   1.000
_cell.angle_alpha   90.00
_cell.angle_beta   90.00
_cell.angle_gamma   90.00
#
_symmetry.space_group_name_H-M   'P 1'
#
loop_
_entity.id
_entity.type
_entity.pdbx_description
1 polymer ?
#
loop_
_entity_poly.entity_id
_entity_poly.type
_entity_poly.pdbx_seq_one_letter_code
_entity_poly.pdbx_strand_id
1 'polypeptide(L)'
;KIKFLEKKQICIPKNISNIGQELQKFLLEYCKSVMIPIILKKSYLIQKKIKKISFKDTKSRWGSCSSTGSIMLNWRLIMVPPSVYNYVIIHEIAHLVHMNHGPLFWKLVQELSPNYSKDKEWLKKNGREIRRYIF
;
A
#
# COMPACT_ATOMS: atom_id res chain seq x y z
N LYS A 1 5.39 -22.84 8.97
CA LYS A 1 4.59 -21.79 8.38
C LYS A 1 5.00 -20.43 8.95
N ILE A 2 5.27 -19.46 8.07
CA ILE A 2 5.62 -18.11 8.49
C ILE A 2 4.36 -17.41 8.97
N LYS A 3 4.45 -16.70 10.10
CA LYS A 3 3.32 -15.95 10.65
C LYS A 3 3.81 -14.76 11.47
N PHE A 4 2.97 -13.73 11.59
CA PHE A 4 3.23 -12.59 12.48
C PHE A 4 2.98 -12.99 13.92
N LEU A 5 3.84 -12.50 14.78
CA LEU A 5 3.65 -12.54 16.23
C LEU A 5 3.28 -11.15 16.73
N GLU A 6 2.80 -11.07 17.96
CA GLU A 6 2.61 -9.79 18.64
C GLU A 6 3.93 -9.02 18.63
N LYS A 7 3.90 -7.70 18.73
CA LYS A 7 5.07 -6.81 18.67
C LYS A 7 5.76 -6.77 17.29
N LYS A 8 5.02 -7.10 16.22
CA LYS A 8 5.51 -7.04 14.84
C LYS A 8 6.71 -7.92 14.55
N GLN A 9 6.81 -9.05 15.23
CA GLN A 9 7.83 -10.05 14.92
C GLN A 9 7.28 -11.06 13.93
N ILE A 10 8.17 -11.67 13.15
CA ILE A 10 7.82 -12.70 12.19
C ILE A 10 8.44 -14.02 12.63
N CYS A 11 7.61 -15.04 12.79
CA CYS A 11 8.06 -16.37 13.15
C CYS A 11 8.37 -17.19 11.89
N ILE A 12 9.61 -17.67 11.77
CA ILE A 12 10.06 -18.46 10.63
C ILE A 12 10.42 -19.86 11.11
N PRO A 13 9.81 -20.91 10.52
CA PRO A 13 10.19 -22.29 10.87
C PRO A 13 11.66 -22.58 10.56
N LYS A 14 12.30 -23.40 11.40
CA LYS A 14 13.73 -23.69 11.30
C LYS A 14 14.13 -24.46 10.03
N ASN A 15 13.21 -25.20 9.43
CA ASN A 15 13.49 -26.11 8.33
C ASN A 15 13.07 -25.57 6.95
N ILE A 16 12.91 -24.26 6.83
CA ILE A 16 12.58 -23.64 5.54
C ILE A 16 13.86 -23.45 4.72
N SER A 17 13.85 -23.99 3.50
CA SER A 17 14.82 -23.63 2.46
C SER A 17 14.30 -22.37 1.74
N ASN A 18 15.19 -21.53 1.21
CA ASN A 18 14.83 -20.29 0.50
C ASN A 18 14.02 -19.31 1.38
N ILE A 19 14.55 -18.99 2.53
CA ILE A 19 13.91 -18.07 3.50
C ILE A 19 13.49 -16.75 2.86
N GLY A 20 14.31 -16.21 1.97
CA GLY A 20 14.00 -14.94 1.29
C GLY A 20 12.72 -15.01 0.47
N GLN A 21 12.56 -16.05 -0.33
CA GLN A 21 11.38 -16.25 -1.17
C GLN A 21 10.13 -16.50 -0.33
N GLU A 22 10.25 -17.32 0.70
CA GLU A 22 9.12 -17.63 1.58
C GLU A 22 8.70 -16.39 2.37
N LEU A 23 9.64 -15.60 2.83
CA LEU A 23 9.33 -14.35 3.54
C LEU A 23 8.64 -13.36 2.61
N GLN A 24 9.11 -13.21 1.38
CA GLN A 24 8.51 -12.32 0.39
C GLN A 24 7.07 -12.74 0.10
N LYS A 25 6.84 -14.02 -0.09
CA LYS A 25 5.52 -14.60 -0.33
C LYS A 25 4.57 -14.34 0.85
N PHE A 26 5.09 -14.53 2.07
CA PHE A 26 4.33 -14.25 3.29
C PHE A 26 3.93 -12.78 3.36
N LEU A 27 4.89 -11.87 3.12
CA LEU A 27 4.64 -10.44 3.18
C LEU A 27 3.63 -9.98 2.12
N LEU A 28 3.70 -10.57 0.92
CA LEU A 28 2.72 -10.29 -0.13
C LEU A 28 1.30 -10.68 0.31
N GLU A 29 1.14 -11.89 0.84
CA GLU A 29 -0.17 -12.35 1.29
C GLU A 29 -0.68 -11.54 2.48
N TYR A 30 0.21 -11.18 3.40
CA TYR A 30 -0.15 -10.32 4.52
C TYR A 30 -0.56 -8.93 4.05
N CYS A 31 0.17 -8.37 3.09
CA CYS A 31 -0.17 -7.08 2.50
C CYS A 31 -1.59 -7.11 1.91
N LYS A 32 -1.91 -8.13 1.14
CA LYS A 32 -3.25 -8.29 0.57
C LYS A 32 -4.32 -8.33 1.66
N SER A 33 -4.09 -9.12 2.71
CA SER A 33 -5.07 -9.28 3.79
C SER A 33 -5.35 -7.98 4.54
N VAL A 34 -4.36 -7.12 4.66
CA VAL A 34 -4.50 -5.82 5.34
C VAL A 34 -5.10 -4.78 4.42
N MET A 35 -4.63 -4.69 3.18
CA MET A 35 -4.91 -3.54 2.31
C MET A 35 -6.20 -3.67 1.49
N ILE A 36 -6.56 -4.87 1.07
CA ILE A 36 -7.80 -5.05 0.29
C ILE A 36 -9.03 -4.54 1.05
N PRO A 37 -9.24 -4.88 2.33
CA PRO A 37 -10.37 -4.33 3.08
C PRO A 37 -10.35 -2.81 3.16
N ILE A 38 -9.17 -2.21 3.32
CA ILE A 38 -9.03 -0.75 3.38
C ILE A 38 -9.43 -0.12 2.05
N ILE A 39 -8.93 -0.66 0.94
CA ILE A 39 -9.25 -0.18 -0.40
C ILE A 39 -10.75 -0.22 -0.63
N LEU A 40 -11.39 -1.34 -0.33
CA LEU A 40 -12.82 -1.51 -0.54
C LEU A 40 -13.63 -0.55 0.34
N LYS A 41 -13.25 -0.38 1.59
CA LYS A 41 -13.92 0.55 2.50
C LYS A 41 -13.82 1.99 2.03
N LYS A 42 -12.62 2.42 1.64
CA LYS A 42 -12.40 3.81 1.19
C LYS A 42 -13.10 4.09 -0.13
N SER A 43 -13.08 3.15 -1.07
CA SER A 43 -13.78 3.31 -2.34
C SER A 43 -15.30 3.40 -2.14
N TYR A 44 -15.82 2.63 -1.21
CA TYR A 44 -17.24 2.70 -0.85
C TYR A 44 -17.61 4.10 -0.31
N LEU A 45 -16.75 4.68 0.54
CA LEU A 45 -17.01 6.01 1.10
C LEU A 45 -17.10 7.11 0.03
N ILE A 46 -16.39 6.98 -1.07
CA ILE A 46 -16.46 7.94 -2.17
C ILE A 46 -17.37 7.47 -3.31
N GLN A 47 -18.13 6.40 -3.08
CA GLN A 47 -19.11 5.85 -4.03
C GLN A 47 -18.53 5.49 -5.39
N LYS A 48 -17.31 4.94 -5.40
CA LYS A 48 -16.64 4.45 -6.60
C LYS A 48 -16.41 2.95 -6.50
N LYS A 49 -16.52 2.26 -7.63
CA LYS A 49 -16.26 0.82 -7.69
C LYS A 49 -14.84 0.54 -8.15
N ILE A 50 -14.22 -0.43 -7.50
CA ILE A 50 -12.92 -0.94 -7.90
C ILE A 50 -13.15 -2.12 -8.82
N LYS A 51 -12.55 -2.09 -9.99
CA LYS A 51 -12.65 -3.18 -10.97
C LYS A 51 -11.61 -4.27 -10.71
N LYS A 52 -10.39 -3.86 -10.35
CA LYS A 52 -9.29 -4.79 -10.15
C LYS A 52 -8.30 -4.22 -9.13
N ILE A 53 -7.78 -5.08 -8.26
CA ILE A 53 -6.71 -4.74 -7.32
C ILE A 53 -5.56 -5.69 -7.59
N SER A 54 -4.36 -5.15 -7.78
CA SER A 54 -3.15 -5.95 -7.97
C SER A 54 -2.02 -5.43 -7.09
N PHE A 55 -1.08 -6.32 -6.76
CA PHE A 55 0.10 -5.99 -5.95
C PHE A 55 1.33 -6.41 -6.73
N LYS A 56 2.29 -5.51 -6.83
CA LYS A 56 3.51 -5.71 -7.61
C LYS A 56 4.73 -5.22 -6.84
N ASP A 57 5.90 -5.57 -7.32
CA ASP A 57 7.17 -5.08 -6.79
C ASP A 57 7.74 -4.06 -7.78
N THR A 58 7.27 -2.84 -7.69
CA THR A 58 7.67 -1.75 -8.59
C THR A 58 8.82 -0.95 -7.99
N LYS A 59 9.75 -0.51 -8.83
CA LYS A 59 10.96 0.19 -8.37
C LYS A 59 10.81 1.69 -8.22
N SER A 60 9.86 2.30 -8.95
CA SER A 60 9.76 3.75 -9.05
C SER A 60 8.49 4.36 -8.46
N ARG A 61 7.52 3.55 -8.05
CA ARG A 61 6.26 4.07 -7.51
C ARG A 61 5.65 3.13 -6.51
N TRP A 62 4.81 3.70 -5.63
CA TRP A 62 4.13 2.94 -4.59
C TRP A 62 2.77 2.41 -5.04
N GLY A 63 2.16 3.03 -6.04
CA GLY A 63 0.89 2.61 -6.55
C GLY A 63 0.52 3.30 -7.84
N SER A 64 -0.59 2.89 -8.42
CA SER A 64 -1.18 3.52 -9.59
C SER A 64 -2.67 3.24 -9.63
N CYS A 65 -3.39 4.09 -10.37
CA CYS A 65 -4.82 3.92 -10.54
C CYS A 65 -5.19 4.29 -11.97
N SER A 66 -5.96 3.43 -12.64
CA SER A 66 -6.47 3.72 -13.96
C SER A 66 -7.86 4.38 -13.87
N SER A 67 -8.24 5.10 -14.90
CA SER A 67 -9.56 5.71 -14.99
C SER A 67 -10.70 4.69 -14.98
N THR A 68 -10.40 3.43 -15.30
CA THR A 68 -11.38 2.35 -15.35
C THR A 68 -11.57 1.62 -14.03
N GLY A 69 -10.83 2.00 -12.98
CA GLY A 69 -11.00 1.40 -11.66
C GLY A 69 -10.02 0.31 -11.30
N SER A 70 -8.89 0.20 -11.98
CA SER A 70 -7.83 -0.75 -11.63
C SER A 70 -6.81 -0.06 -10.75
N ILE A 71 -6.57 -0.62 -9.56
CA ILE A 71 -5.59 -0.10 -8.60
C ILE A 71 -4.45 -1.10 -8.47
N MET A 72 -3.23 -0.60 -8.53
CA MET A 72 -2.02 -1.37 -8.25
C MET A 72 -1.32 -0.76 -7.05
N LEU A 73 -0.86 -1.60 -6.14
CA LEU A 73 -0.04 -1.19 -5.00
C LEU A 73 1.25 -2.00 -4.97
N ASN A 74 2.32 -1.35 -4.51
CA ASN A 74 3.56 -2.05 -4.23
C ASN A 74 3.39 -2.81 -2.91
N TRP A 75 3.61 -4.15 -2.91
CA TRP A 75 3.40 -4.96 -1.72
C TRP A 75 4.34 -4.58 -0.57
N ARG A 76 5.46 -3.90 -0.87
CA ARG A 76 6.37 -3.42 0.17
C ARG A 76 5.76 -2.34 1.06
N LEU A 77 4.56 -1.84 0.71
CA LEU A 77 3.82 -0.94 1.59
C LEU A 77 3.50 -1.55 2.94
N ILE A 78 3.50 -2.88 3.05
CA ILE A 78 3.30 -3.50 4.36
C ILE A 78 4.45 -3.20 5.33
N MET A 79 5.60 -2.76 4.82
CA MET A 79 6.78 -2.44 5.62
C MET A 79 6.85 -0.97 6.06
N VAL A 80 5.93 -0.12 5.58
CA VAL A 80 5.88 1.28 6.02
C VAL A 80 4.87 1.42 7.17
N PRO A 81 4.93 2.53 7.94
CA PRO A 81 3.94 2.75 8.99
C PRO A 81 2.51 2.76 8.47
N PRO A 82 1.52 2.29 9.24
CA PRO A 82 0.13 2.22 8.80
C PRO A 82 -0.45 3.53 8.29
N SER A 83 -0.14 4.66 8.90
CA SER A 83 -0.64 5.95 8.42
C SER A 83 -0.12 6.24 7.01
N VAL A 84 1.11 5.80 6.70
CA VAL A 84 1.75 6.02 5.41
C VAL A 84 1.09 5.16 4.33
N TYR A 85 0.89 3.86 4.57
CA TYR A 85 0.24 3.07 3.54
C TYR A 85 -1.24 3.44 3.39
N ASN A 86 -1.91 3.88 4.44
CA ASN A 86 -3.26 4.42 4.32
C ASN A 86 -3.29 5.65 3.42
N TYR A 87 -2.31 6.54 3.55
CA TYR A 87 -2.18 7.69 2.67
C TYR A 87 -2.01 7.26 1.20
N VAL A 88 -1.14 6.29 0.93
CA VAL A 88 -0.93 5.82 -0.44
C VAL A 88 -2.21 5.24 -1.03
N ILE A 89 -2.94 4.45 -0.24
CA ILE A 89 -4.23 3.90 -0.68
C ILE A 89 -5.20 5.03 -1.03
N ILE A 90 -5.30 6.04 -0.17
CA ILE A 90 -6.18 7.18 -0.38
C ILE A 90 -5.76 7.98 -1.63
N HIS A 91 -4.46 8.15 -1.83
CA HIS A 91 -3.92 8.82 -3.01
C HIS A 91 -4.39 8.12 -4.29
N GLU A 92 -4.29 6.81 -4.35
CA GLU A 92 -4.72 6.07 -5.54
C GLU A 92 -6.24 6.07 -5.71
N ILE A 93 -6.99 5.91 -4.62
CA ILE A 93 -8.46 5.94 -4.67
C ILE A 93 -8.96 7.32 -5.10
N ALA A 94 -8.30 8.38 -4.67
CA ALA A 94 -8.69 9.73 -5.07
C ALA A 94 -8.62 9.93 -6.60
N HIS A 95 -7.75 9.18 -7.28
CA HIS A 95 -7.69 9.19 -8.74
C HIS A 95 -8.93 8.62 -9.42
N LEU A 96 -9.75 7.88 -8.71
CA LEU A 96 -11.04 7.44 -9.25
C LEU A 96 -12.01 8.61 -9.45
N VAL A 97 -11.78 9.70 -8.73
CA VAL A 97 -12.60 10.92 -8.82
C VAL A 97 -11.87 12.00 -9.63
N HIS A 98 -10.59 12.20 -9.37
CA HIS A 98 -9.77 13.24 -9.99
C HIS A 98 -8.48 12.63 -10.53
N MET A 99 -8.35 12.49 -11.85
CA MET A 99 -7.15 11.88 -12.44
C MET A 99 -5.90 12.77 -12.32
N ASN A 100 -6.07 14.08 -12.36
CA ASN A 100 -4.95 15.02 -12.25
C ASN A 100 -4.71 15.43 -10.81
N HIS A 101 -3.44 15.67 -10.47
CA HIS A 101 -3.04 16.14 -9.13
C HIS A 101 -3.31 17.63 -8.95
N GLY A 102 -4.53 18.08 -9.29
CA GLY A 102 -4.94 19.46 -9.14
C GLY A 102 -5.50 19.75 -7.73
N PRO A 103 -5.99 20.99 -7.51
CA PRO A 103 -6.53 21.38 -6.20
C PRO A 103 -7.66 20.49 -5.67
N LEU A 104 -8.54 20.04 -6.56
CA LEU A 104 -9.66 19.18 -6.15
C LEU A 104 -9.20 17.80 -5.70
N PHE A 105 -8.16 17.26 -6.38
CA PHE A 105 -7.55 15.99 -5.97
C PHE A 105 -7.00 16.09 -4.55
N TRP A 106 -6.17 17.10 -4.29
CA TRP A 106 -5.54 17.26 -2.99
C TRP A 106 -6.54 17.62 -1.89
N LYS A 107 -7.62 18.32 -2.24
CA LYS A 107 -8.71 18.58 -1.31
C LYS A 107 -9.36 17.28 -0.86
N LEU A 108 -9.61 16.36 -1.79
CA LEU A 108 -10.19 15.05 -1.46
C LEU A 108 -9.22 14.23 -0.61
N VAL A 109 -7.93 14.21 -0.95
CA VAL A 109 -6.92 13.53 -0.15
C VAL A 109 -6.89 14.10 1.27
N GLN A 110 -6.95 15.42 1.42
CA GLN A 110 -6.96 16.09 2.72
C GLN A 110 -8.19 15.69 3.55
N GLU A 111 -9.34 15.58 2.93
CA GLU A 111 -10.58 15.17 3.61
C GLU A 111 -10.49 13.73 4.12
N LEU A 112 -9.91 12.83 3.33
CA LEU A 112 -9.80 11.42 3.66
C LEU A 112 -8.58 11.10 4.54
N SER A 113 -7.56 11.92 4.47
CA SER A 113 -6.30 11.74 5.21
C SER A 113 -5.74 13.09 5.63
N PRO A 114 -6.23 13.67 6.74
CA PRO A 114 -5.83 15.03 7.17
C PRO A 114 -4.33 15.22 7.39
N ASN A 115 -3.62 14.14 7.73
CA ASN A 115 -2.18 14.19 7.98
C ASN A 115 -1.33 13.77 6.78
N TYR A 116 -1.88 13.85 5.57
CA TYR A 116 -1.19 13.34 4.38
C TYR A 116 0.17 13.99 4.12
N SER A 117 0.36 15.24 4.51
CA SER A 117 1.64 15.94 4.32
C SER A 117 2.79 15.24 5.06
N LYS A 118 2.53 14.77 6.28
CA LYS A 118 3.52 14.03 7.06
C LYS A 118 3.85 12.68 6.41
N ASP A 119 2.82 11.98 5.94
CA ASP A 119 2.98 10.67 5.33
C ASP A 119 3.72 10.76 4.00
N LYS A 120 3.39 11.77 3.21
CA LYS A 120 4.08 12.06 1.96
C LYS A 120 5.56 12.37 2.20
N GLU A 121 5.86 13.15 3.22
CA GLU A 121 7.24 13.48 3.59
C GLU A 121 7.99 12.25 4.08
N TRP A 122 7.34 11.39 4.85
CA TRP A 122 7.93 10.15 5.32
C TRP A 122 8.36 9.26 4.14
N LEU A 123 7.49 9.10 3.14
CA LEU A 123 7.81 8.33 1.94
C LEU A 123 8.97 8.93 1.16
N LYS A 124 9.02 10.24 1.06
CA LYS A 124 10.10 10.93 0.37
C LYS A 124 11.44 10.65 1.03
N LYS A 125 11.47 10.62 2.37
CA LYS A 125 12.72 10.39 3.12
C LYS A 125 13.11 8.91 3.19
N ASN A 126 12.16 8.00 3.31
CA ASN A 126 12.43 6.61 3.66
C ASN A 126 12.05 5.58 2.59
N GLY A 127 11.18 5.94 1.66
CA GLY A 127 10.60 4.99 0.71
C GLY A 127 11.61 4.33 -0.20
N ARG A 128 12.62 5.08 -0.63
CA ARG A 128 13.66 4.57 -1.54
C ARG A 128 14.40 3.38 -0.94
N GLU A 129 14.73 3.46 0.34
CA GLU A 129 15.44 2.40 1.06
C GLU A 129 14.58 1.12 1.13
N ILE A 130 13.30 1.27 1.42
CA ILE A 130 12.38 0.13 1.51
C ILE A 130 12.22 -0.54 0.16
N ARG A 131 12.11 0.22 -0.93
CA ARG A 131 11.98 -0.35 -2.27
C ARG A 131 13.23 -1.07 -2.75
N ARG A 132 14.38 -0.80 -2.13
CA ARG A 132 15.67 -1.43 -2.47
C ARG A 132 15.99 -2.66 -1.64
N TYR A 133 15.22 -2.92 -0.59
CA TYR A 133 15.49 -4.05 0.29
C TYR A 133 15.39 -5.36 -0.48
N ILE A 134 16.40 -6.21 -0.35
CA ILE A 134 16.47 -7.51 -1.04
C ILE A 134 16.24 -8.64 -0.04
N PHE A 135 15.34 -9.55 -0.40
CA PHE A 135 15.03 -10.72 0.42
C PHE A 135 15.83 -11.96 0.03
#